data_dd56ec6dfd1d3dd4be2a14945e76e502
#
_entry.id   dd56ec6dfd1d3dd4be2a14945e76e502
#
_cell.length_a   1.000
_cell.length_b   1.000
_cell.length_c   1.000
_cell.angle_alpha   90.00
_cell.angle_beta   90.00
_cell.angle_gamma   90.00
#
_symmetry.space_group_name_H-M   'P 1'
#
loop_
_entity.id
_entity.type
_entity.pdbx_description
1 polymer ?
#
loop_
_entity_poly.entity_id
_entity_poly.type
_entity_poly.pdbx_seq_one_letter_code
_entity_poly.pdbx_strand_id
1 'polypeptide(L)'
;PFLPGDVDYLKTLFKAEWYKRLFNSNRVALYTVADFGYIDEIVRGTPIQPFEFFYMGGNGLVIATVPLRGYEDRSVGPRNAVGQIIGGRVAAKIGAELRFAVTLEPIPLYLLTFAEAGNVFESFEKTDIFDMRRSVGVGARLLINPIGLIGFDFGYGFDRKIVDGRDPEWLFHFQFGRGF
;
A
#
# COMPACT_ATOMS: atom_id res chain seq x y z
N PRO A 1 -19.38 9.39 -25.52
CA PRO A 1 -19.58 8.37 -24.51
C PRO A 1 -19.53 7.00 -25.17
N PHE A 2 -18.59 6.13 -24.76
CA PHE A 2 -18.44 4.79 -25.35
C PHE A 2 -19.47 3.80 -24.81
N LEU A 3 -20.06 4.08 -23.66
CA LEU A 3 -21.14 3.29 -23.04
C LEU A 3 -22.11 4.24 -22.35
N PRO A 4 -23.44 3.99 -22.43
CA PRO A 4 -24.42 4.73 -21.65
C PRO A 4 -24.27 4.36 -20.17
N GLY A 5 -24.00 5.33 -19.33
CA GLY A 5 -23.86 5.17 -17.86
C GLY A 5 -23.96 6.51 -17.16
N ASP A 6 -24.37 6.48 -15.91
CA ASP A 6 -24.52 7.67 -15.07
C ASP A 6 -23.21 8.12 -14.41
N VAL A 7 -22.10 7.43 -14.69
CA VAL A 7 -20.79 7.68 -14.08
C VAL A 7 -19.73 7.69 -15.17
N ASP A 8 -18.92 8.75 -15.18
CA ASP A 8 -17.90 8.95 -16.22
C ASP A 8 -16.60 9.46 -15.58
N TYR A 9 -15.67 8.56 -15.30
CA TYR A 9 -14.38 8.87 -14.69
C TYR A 9 -13.25 8.07 -15.33
N LEU A 10 -12.02 8.57 -15.23
CA LEU A 10 -10.79 7.88 -15.57
C LEU A 10 -10.01 7.55 -14.30
N LYS A 11 -9.71 6.28 -14.09
CA LYS A 11 -8.85 5.80 -13.00
C LYS A 11 -7.55 5.26 -13.58
N THR A 12 -6.44 5.91 -13.25
CA THR A 12 -5.11 5.53 -13.71
C THR A 12 -4.34 4.94 -12.54
N LEU A 13 -3.72 3.78 -12.78
CA LEU A 13 -2.86 3.11 -11.82
C LEU A 13 -1.50 2.88 -12.48
N PHE A 14 -0.45 3.31 -11.81
CA PHE A 14 0.92 3.06 -12.21
C PHE A 14 1.63 2.34 -11.07
N LYS A 15 2.27 1.21 -11.40
CA LYS A 15 3.09 0.45 -10.47
C LYS A 15 4.44 0.16 -11.11
N ALA A 16 5.51 0.51 -10.42
CA ALA A 16 6.87 0.17 -10.80
C ALA A 16 7.51 -0.69 -9.72
N GLU A 17 8.05 -1.83 -10.12
CA GLU A 17 8.73 -2.76 -9.22
C GLU A 17 10.14 -3.03 -9.75
N TRP A 18 11.10 -3.02 -8.84
CA TRP A 18 12.48 -3.31 -9.18
C TRP A 18 13.10 -4.30 -8.19
N TYR A 19 13.76 -5.30 -8.74
CA TYR A 19 14.42 -6.37 -7.99
C TYR A 19 15.92 -6.38 -8.30
N LYS A 20 16.73 -6.35 -7.26
CA LYS A 20 18.17 -6.44 -7.39
C LYS A 20 18.73 -7.49 -6.42
N ARG A 21 19.44 -8.46 -6.97
CA ARG A 21 20.25 -9.38 -6.18
C ARG A 21 21.42 -8.63 -5.54
N LEU A 22 21.64 -8.83 -4.24
CA LEU A 22 22.74 -8.22 -3.50
C LEU A 22 23.81 -9.25 -3.14
N PHE A 23 25.03 -8.74 -2.94
CA PHE A 23 26.19 -9.50 -2.48
C PHE A 23 26.54 -10.73 -3.33
N ASN A 24 26.23 -10.75 -4.61
CA ASN A 24 26.34 -11.93 -5.47
C ASN A 24 25.72 -13.20 -4.87
N SER A 25 24.81 -13.05 -3.92
CA SER A 25 24.14 -14.12 -3.21
C SER A 25 22.78 -14.43 -3.84
N ASN A 26 22.47 -15.69 -4.03
CA ASN A 26 21.13 -16.11 -4.47
C ASN A 26 20.09 -16.03 -3.34
N ARG A 27 20.51 -15.63 -2.13
CA ARG A 27 19.65 -15.58 -0.94
C ARG A 27 19.23 -14.18 -0.53
N VAL A 28 19.88 -13.14 -1.05
CA VAL A 28 19.64 -11.75 -0.64
C VAL A 28 19.21 -10.92 -1.83
N ALA A 29 18.06 -10.28 -1.74
CA ALA A 29 17.53 -9.41 -2.76
C ALA A 29 16.97 -8.12 -2.15
N LEU A 30 17.20 -7.02 -2.85
CA LEU A 30 16.50 -5.76 -2.62
C LEU A 30 15.30 -5.71 -3.59
N TYR A 31 14.13 -5.45 -3.05
CA TYR A 31 12.93 -5.14 -3.78
C TYR A 31 12.53 -3.71 -3.49
N THR A 32 12.20 -2.95 -4.51
CA THR A 32 11.63 -1.61 -4.37
C THR A 32 10.37 -1.48 -5.19
N VAL A 33 9.44 -0.69 -4.70
CA VAL A 33 8.14 -0.45 -5.33
C VAL A 33 7.78 1.02 -5.28
N ALA A 34 7.17 1.49 -6.35
CA ALA A 34 6.51 2.79 -6.41
C ALA A 34 5.11 2.59 -7.00
N ASP A 35 4.09 2.97 -6.24
CA ASP A 35 2.70 2.93 -6.63
C ASP A 35 2.18 4.36 -6.73
N PHE A 36 1.50 4.67 -7.83
CA PHE A 36 0.80 5.94 -8.03
C PHE A 36 -0.58 5.65 -8.60
N GLY A 37 -1.60 6.25 -8.00
CA GLY A 37 -2.98 6.16 -8.44
C GLY A 37 -3.57 7.55 -8.61
N TYR A 38 -4.33 7.74 -9.66
CA TYR A 38 -5.09 8.98 -9.92
C TYR A 38 -6.47 8.64 -10.46
N ILE A 39 -7.49 9.32 -9.94
CA ILE A 39 -8.86 9.22 -10.43
C ILE A 39 -9.45 10.61 -10.62
N ASP A 40 -10.06 10.85 -11.77
CA ASP A 40 -10.76 12.10 -12.03
C ASP A 40 -11.96 11.90 -12.94
N GLU A 41 -12.89 12.85 -12.87
CA GLU A 41 -14.06 12.90 -13.74
C GLU A 41 -13.66 13.25 -15.18
N ILE A 42 -14.22 12.55 -16.17
CA ILE A 42 -14.03 12.88 -17.60
C ILE A 42 -14.97 14.03 -17.96
N VAL A 43 -16.21 13.95 -17.49
CA VAL A 43 -17.21 15.00 -17.70
C VAL A 43 -17.34 15.78 -16.40
N ARG A 44 -17.03 17.07 -16.45
CA ARG A 44 -17.01 17.95 -15.28
C ARG A 44 -18.39 17.98 -14.59
N GLY A 45 -18.38 17.68 -13.27
CA GLY A 45 -19.59 17.66 -12.46
C GLY A 45 -20.26 16.29 -12.35
N THR A 46 -19.67 15.23 -12.96
CA THR A 46 -20.13 13.86 -12.74
C THR A 46 -19.58 13.35 -11.40
N PRO A 47 -20.43 12.97 -10.44
CA PRO A 47 -19.94 12.53 -9.14
C PRO A 47 -19.21 11.19 -9.22
N ILE A 48 -17.99 11.15 -8.73
CA ILE A 48 -17.25 9.89 -8.52
C ILE A 48 -17.76 9.26 -7.22
N GLN A 49 -18.12 8.00 -7.30
CA GLN A 49 -18.61 7.28 -6.12
C GLN A 49 -17.50 7.10 -5.07
N PRO A 50 -17.79 7.28 -3.76
CA PRO A 50 -16.78 7.20 -2.71
C PRO A 50 -15.99 5.89 -2.66
N PHE A 51 -16.56 4.76 -3.07
CA PHE A 51 -15.89 3.47 -3.10
C PHE A 51 -14.85 3.35 -4.23
N GLU A 52 -14.85 4.27 -5.20
CA GLU A 52 -13.85 4.34 -6.26
C GLU A 52 -12.60 5.12 -5.83
N PHE A 53 -12.69 5.95 -4.81
CA PHE A 53 -11.56 6.68 -4.27
C PHE A 53 -10.49 5.75 -3.72
N PHE A 54 -9.27 6.27 -3.67
CA PHE A 54 -8.17 5.56 -3.05
C PHE A 54 -8.26 5.67 -1.52
N TYR A 55 -7.92 4.57 -0.88
CA TYR A 55 -7.71 4.48 0.57
C TYR A 55 -6.34 3.88 0.82
N MET A 56 -5.74 4.13 1.97
CA MET A 56 -4.41 3.59 2.30
C MET A 56 -4.35 3.14 3.76
N GLY A 57 -3.50 2.12 3.99
CA GLY A 57 -3.26 1.51 5.29
C GLY A 57 -3.41 -0.01 5.25
N GLY A 58 -3.00 -0.66 6.32
CA GLY A 58 -3.10 -2.10 6.48
C GLY A 58 -2.22 -2.91 5.54
N ASN A 59 -2.66 -4.12 5.27
CA ASN A 59 -1.92 -5.13 4.51
C ASN A 59 -2.37 -5.30 3.05
N GLY A 60 -3.38 -4.54 2.60
CA GLY A 60 -3.92 -4.62 1.24
C GLY A 60 -4.94 -5.73 0.99
N LEU A 61 -5.42 -6.42 2.03
CA LEU A 61 -6.51 -7.40 1.90
C LEU A 61 -7.87 -6.73 1.66
N VAL A 62 -8.02 -5.49 2.11
CA VAL A 62 -9.24 -4.71 1.87
C VAL A 62 -9.23 -4.17 0.45
N ILE A 63 -10.29 -4.47 -0.30
CA ILE A 63 -10.45 -4.04 -1.71
C ILE A 63 -10.34 -2.52 -1.83
N ALA A 64 -9.71 -2.05 -2.90
CA ALA A 64 -9.46 -0.63 -3.20
C ALA A 64 -8.59 0.10 -2.17
N THR A 65 -7.80 -0.63 -1.39
CA THR A 65 -6.88 -0.05 -0.40
C THR A 65 -5.43 -0.27 -0.84
N VAL A 66 -4.65 0.80 -0.88
CA VAL A 66 -3.20 0.73 -1.09
C VAL A 66 -2.55 0.30 0.24
N PRO A 67 -1.81 -0.80 0.28
CA PRO A 67 -1.23 -1.28 1.53
C PRO A 67 -0.16 -0.31 2.05
N LEU A 68 -0.21 -0.01 3.34
CA LEU A 68 0.83 0.70 4.08
C LEU A 68 0.93 0.06 5.47
N ARG A 69 1.92 -0.79 5.63
CA ARG A 69 2.12 -1.55 6.88
C ARG A 69 2.50 -0.63 8.04
N GLY A 70 2.10 -0.97 9.26
CA GLY A 70 2.27 -0.11 10.45
C GLY A 70 1.13 0.89 10.66
N TYR A 71 0.11 0.84 9.80
CA TYR A 71 -1.13 1.61 9.91
C TYR A 71 -2.34 0.67 9.80
N GLU A 72 -3.45 1.05 10.40
CA GLU A 72 -4.70 0.30 10.28
C GLU A 72 -5.29 0.41 8.87
N ASP A 73 -6.14 -0.54 8.49
CA ASP A 73 -6.81 -0.53 7.20
C ASP A 73 -7.59 0.78 7.00
N ARG A 74 -7.39 1.41 5.84
CA ARG A 74 -8.06 2.66 5.45
C ARG A 74 -7.90 3.81 6.44
N SER A 75 -6.82 3.84 7.24
CA SER A 75 -6.61 4.88 8.25
C SER A 75 -5.90 6.11 7.73
N VAL A 76 -5.18 6.00 6.61
CA VAL A 76 -4.34 7.06 6.04
C VAL A 76 -5.05 7.74 4.88
N GLY A 77 -5.14 9.06 4.93
CA GLY A 77 -5.74 9.89 3.89
C GLY A 77 -6.59 11.05 4.42
N PRO A 78 -7.28 11.77 3.52
CA PRO A 78 -8.08 12.94 3.86
C PRO A 78 -9.28 12.56 4.73
N ARG A 79 -9.64 13.49 5.63
CA ARG A 79 -10.73 13.36 6.58
C ARG A 79 -11.78 14.45 6.36
N ASN A 80 -13.04 14.09 6.62
CA ASN A 80 -14.13 15.07 6.67
C ASN A 80 -14.11 15.86 8.01
N ALA A 81 -15.02 16.82 8.13
CA ALA A 81 -15.14 17.68 9.33
C ALA A 81 -15.42 16.90 10.64
N VAL A 82 -15.94 15.68 10.56
CA VAL A 82 -16.19 14.81 11.72
C VAL A 82 -15.08 13.76 11.92
N GLY A 83 -13.95 13.89 11.21
CA GLY A 83 -12.76 13.06 11.40
C GLY A 83 -12.79 11.69 10.69
N GLN A 84 -13.78 11.40 9.87
CA GLN A 84 -13.86 10.14 9.12
C GLN A 84 -13.02 10.21 7.85
N ILE A 85 -12.31 9.13 7.51
CA ILE A 85 -11.58 8.99 6.25
C ILE A 85 -12.59 8.92 5.09
N ILE A 86 -12.41 9.79 4.13
CA ILE A 86 -13.28 9.89 2.94
C ILE A 86 -12.66 9.34 1.67
N GLY A 87 -11.38 8.89 1.75
CA GLY A 87 -10.61 8.54 0.57
C GLY A 87 -10.15 9.77 -0.20
N GLY A 88 -9.39 9.57 -1.26
CA GLY A 88 -8.87 10.67 -2.08
C GLY A 88 -8.70 10.30 -3.54
N ARG A 89 -8.45 11.31 -4.35
CA ARG A 89 -8.30 11.17 -5.80
C ARG A 89 -6.88 10.78 -6.22
N VAL A 90 -5.91 10.99 -5.34
CA VAL A 90 -4.49 10.66 -5.60
C VAL A 90 -3.97 9.77 -4.51
N ALA A 91 -3.32 8.67 -4.89
CA ALA A 91 -2.55 7.83 -3.97
C ALA A 91 -1.10 7.76 -4.44
N ALA A 92 -0.15 7.92 -3.52
CA ALA A 92 1.26 7.77 -3.80
C ALA A 92 1.92 6.95 -2.70
N LYS A 93 2.70 5.94 -3.09
CA LYS A 93 3.46 5.09 -2.17
C LYS A 93 4.81 4.75 -2.77
N ILE A 94 5.82 4.71 -1.93
CA ILE A 94 7.12 4.11 -2.22
C ILE A 94 7.47 3.10 -1.13
N GLY A 95 8.20 2.07 -1.48
CA GLY A 95 8.63 1.06 -0.53
C GLY A 95 9.93 0.38 -0.94
N ALA A 96 10.65 -0.12 0.06
CA ALA A 96 11.83 -0.94 -0.13
C ALA A 96 11.78 -2.12 0.85
N GLU A 97 12.18 -3.30 0.37
CA GLU A 97 12.32 -4.50 1.20
C GLU A 97 13.69 -5.15 0.95
N LEU A 98 14.37 -5.45 2.03
CA LEU A 98 15.52 -6.34 1.98
C LEU A 98 15.05 -7.75 2.32
N ARG A 99 15.10 -8.66 1.35
CA ARG A 99 14.60 -10.02 1.46
C ARG A 99 15.76 -11.00 1.61
N PHE A 100 15.64 -11.94 2.55
CA PHE A 100 16.61 -12.99 2.82
C PHE A 100 15.94 -14.37 2.74
N ALA A 101 16.31 -15.19 1.75
CA ALA A 101 15.83 -16.54 1.60
C ALA A 101 16.47 -17.47 2.65
N VAL A 102 15.66 -17.96 3.58
CA VAL A 102 16.05 -18.95 4.59
C VAL A 102 16.12 -20.32 3.92
N THR A 103 15.07 -20.71 3.21
CA THR A 103 15.01 -21.91 2.40
C THR A 103 14.33 -21.64 1.08
N LEU A 104 14.75 -22.37 0.04
CA LEU A 104 14.16 -22.29 -1.30
C LEU A 104 13.38 -23.55 -1.66
N GLU A 105 13.74 -24.67 -1.06
CA GLU A 105 13.11 -25.97 -1.28
C GLU A 105 12.96 -26.71 0.05
N PRO A 106 11.93 -27.55 0.24
CA PRO A 106 10.79 -27.79 -0.65
C PRO A 106 9.73 -26.68 -0.57
N ILE A 107 9.74 -25.89 0.49
CA ILE A 107 8.82 -24.77 0.74
C ILE A 107 9.64 -23.48 0.87
N PRO A 108 9.57 -22.57 -0.11
CA PRO A 108 10.26 -21.32 -0.01
C PRO A 108 9.81 -20.50 1.19
N LEU A 109 10.78 -20.14 2.03
CA LEU A 109 10.61 -19.26 3.18
C LEU A 109 11.64 -18.12 3.08
N TYR A 110 11.19 -16.90 3.16
CA TYR A 110 12.08 -15.76 3.28
C TYR A 110 11.65 -14.79 4.37
N LEU A 111 12.65 -14.20 5.01
CA LEU A 111 12.50 -13.10 5.95
C LEU A 111 12.71 -11.79 5.21
N LEU A 112 12.12 -10.72 5.71
CA LEU A 112 12.31 -9.41 5.14
C LEU A 112 12.32 -8.32 6.20
N THR A 113 13.01 -7.23 5.89
CA THR A 113 12.82 -5.95 6.54
C THR A 113 12.30 -4.98 5.51
N PHE A 114 11.46 -4.03 5.91
CA PHE A 114 10.89 -3.07 5.00
C PHE A 114 10.88 -1.64 5.54
N ALA A 115 10.89 -0.69 4.62
CA ALA A 115 10.58 0.71 4.86
C ALA A 115 9.59 1.18 3.79
N GLU A 116 8.53 1.84 4.22
CA GLU A 116 7.47 2.32 3.34
C GLU A 116 7.14 3.77 3.66
N ALA A 117 6.73 4.52 2.64
CA ALA A 117 6.14 5.84 2.81
C ALA A 117 5.01 6.01 1.80
N GLY A 118 3.89 6.57 2.24
CA GLY A 118 2.75 6.78 1.36
C GLY A 118 1.69 7.67 1.98
N ASN A 119 0.83 8.21 1.12
CA ASN A 119 -0.34 8.97 1.52
C ASN A 119 -1.40 8.96 0.42
N VAL A 120 -2.61 9.32 0.81
CA VAL A 120 -3.73 9.61 -0.09
C VAL A 120 -4.08 11.08 0.03
N PHE A 121 -4.25 11.74 -1.11
CA PHE A 121 -4.54 13.16 -1.19
C PHE A 121 -5.92 13.40 -1.80
N GLU A 122 -6.56 14.47 -1.38
CA GLU A 122 -7.93 14.82 -1.80
C GLU A 122 -8.01 15.10 -3.31
N SER A 123 -7.02 15.83 -3.85
CA SER A 123 -6.92 16.17 -5.27
C SER A 123 -5.45 16.27 -5.69
N PHE A 124 -5.22 16.38 -7.01
CA PHE A 124 -3.86 16.52 -7.55
C PHE A 124 -3.20 17.83 -7.10
N GLU A 125 -3.94 18.93 -7.02
CA GLU A 125 -3.45 20.25 -6.60
C GLU A 125 -3.06 20.27 -5.12
N LYS A 126 -3.67 19.40 -4.30
CA LYS A 126 -3.38 19.25 -2.86
C LYS A 126 -2.35 18.17 -2.58
N THR A 127 -1.69 17.64 -3.61
CA THR A 127 -0.69 16.60 -3.43
C THR A 127 0.63 17.19 -2.96
N ASP A 128 1.06 16.79 -1.76
CA ASP A 128 2.39 17.09 -1.22
C ASP A 128 3.15 15.78 -1.00
N ILE A 129 4.14 15.53 -1.85
CA ILE A 129 4.99 14.33 -1.78
C ILE A 129 5.86 14.25 -0.52
N PHE A 130 6.02 15.35 0.21
CA PHE A 130 6.74 15.37 1.49
C PHE A 130 5.82 15.06 2.68
N ASP A 131 4.49 15.12 2.51
CA ASP A 131 3.50 14.73 3.52
C ASP A 131 3.15 13.23 3.42
N MET A 132 4.17 12.38 3.33
CA MET A 132 3.99 10.93 3.34
C MET A 132 4.07 10.35 4.74
N ARG A 133 3.22 9.37 5.05
CA ARG A 133 3.22 8.61 6.30
C ARG A 133 4.22 7.48 6.17
N ARG A 134 5.12 7.36 7.13
CA ARG A 134 6.31 6.50 7.09
C ARG A 134 6.14 5.31 8.01
N SER A 135 6.63 4.17 7.58
CA SER A 135 6.70 2.98 8.40
C SER A 135 7.95 2.16 8.11
N VAL A 136 8.30 1.35 9.08
CA VAL A 136 9.34 0.32 8.94
C VAL A 136 8.84 -0.97 9.59
N GLY A 137 9.47 -2.08 9.27
CA GLY A 137 9.11 -3.31 9.91
C GLY A 137 9.90 -4.50 9.45
N VAL A 138 9.46 -5.64 9.96
CA VAL A 138 10.02 -6.96 9.64
C VAL A 138 8.89 -7.90 9.25
N GLY A 139 9.20 -8.92 8.47
CA GLY A 139 8.20 -9.90 8.09
C GLY A 139 8.79 -11.22 7.65
N ALA A 140 7.88 -12.17 7.46
CA ALA A 140 8.18 -13.49 6.90
C ALA A 140 7.18 -13.85 5.81
N ARG A 141 7.64 -14.55 4.81
CA ARG A 141 6.82 -15.03 3.69
C ARG A 141 7.08 -16.51 3.50
N LEU A 142 5.99 -17.25 3.40
CA LEU A 142 5.98 -18.69 3.16
C LEU A 142 5.18 -18.96 1.90
N LEU A 143 5.79 -19.60 0.91
CA LEU A 143 5.08 -19.99 -0.32
C LEU A 143 4.70 -21.46 -0.25
N ILE A 144 3.41 -21.73 -0.11
CA ILE A 144 2.86 -23.09 0.00
C ILE A 144 2.06 -23.39 -1.26
N ASN A 145 2.59 -24.22 -2.12
CA ASN A 145 1.89 -24.67 -3.32
C ASN A 145 0.87 -25.77 -2.96
N PRO A 146 -0.43 -25.72 -3.37
CA PRO A 146 -1.06 -24.72 -4.23
C PRO A 146 -1.75 -23.55 -3.49
N ILE A 147 -1.58 -23.40 -2.19
CA ILE A 147 -2.30 -22.44 -1.34
C ILE A 147 -1.94 -20.97 -1.71
N GLY A 148 -0.67 -20.74 -2.02
CA GLY A 148 -0.15 -19.41 -2.35
C GLY A 148 0.80 -18.85 -1.30
N LEU A 149 0.96 -17.54 -1.30
CA LEU A 149 1.84 -16.82 -0.37
C LEU A 149 1.11 -16.56 0.95
N ILE A 150 1.74 -16.95 2.05
CA ILE A 150 1.34 -16.59 3.41
C ILE A 150 2.39 -15.63 3.96
N GLY A 151 1.96 -14.48 4.44
CA GLY A 151 2.83 -13.45 4.97
C GLY A 151 2.43 -12.98 6.36
N PHE A 152 3.44 -12.70 7.17
CA PHE A 152 3.31 -12.12 8.49
C PHE A 152 4.25 -10.92 8.58
N ASP A 153 3.71 -9.76 8.94
CA ASP A 153 4.49 -8.53 9.11
C ASP A 153 4.24 -7.92 10.48
N PHE A 154 5.28 -7.34 11.05
CA PHE A 154 5.20 -6.40 12.15
C PHE A 154 5.69 -5.06 11.64
N GLY A 155 4.79 -4.09 11.56
CA GLY A 155 5.04 -2.75 11.06
C GLY A 155 4.92 -1.71 12.16
N TYR A 156 5.82 -0.74 12.16
CA TYR A 156 5.83 0.40 13.06
C TYR A 156 5.57 1.68 12.27
N GLY A 157 4.41 2.31 12.49
CA GLY A 157 4.03 3.57 11.84
C GLY A 157 4.49 4.77 12.65
N PHE A 158 5.41 5.56 12.10
CA PHE A 158 5.97 6.72 12.81
C PHE A 158 4.98 7.87 12.97
N ASP A 159 4.06 8.00 12.04
CA ASP A 159 3.20 9.18 11.93
C ASP A 159 1.75 8.90 12.40
N ARG A 160 1.54 7.87 13.22
CA ARG A 160 0.21 7.49 13.73
C ARG A 160 -0.47 8.62 14.50
N LYS A 161 0.30 9.39 15.26
CA LYS A 161 -0.26 10.54 16.00
C LYS A 161 -0.94 11.56 15.08
N ILE A 162 -0.40 11.74 13.87
CA ILE A 162 -1.00 12.62 12.84
C ILE A 162 -2.19 11.92 12.18
N VAL A 163 -2.09 10.59 11.98
CA VAL A 163 -3.08 9.80 11.26
C VAL A 163 -4.35 9.56 12.08
N ASP A 164 -4.22 9.07 13.31
CA ASP A 164 -5.36 8.64 14.13
C ASP A 164 -5.31 9.11 15.60
N GLY A 165 -4.33 9.96 15.94
CA GLY A 165 -4.14 10.52 17.28
C GLY A 165 -3.50 9.55 18.27
N ARG A 166 -3.17 8.32 17.86
CA ARG A 166 -2.54 7.32 18.71
C ARG A 166 -1.03 7.45 18.70
N ASP A 167 -0.41 7.01 19.76
CA ASP A 167 1.06 6.93 19.77
C ASP A 167 1.55 5.83 18.81
N PRO A 168 2.75 5.99 18.26
CA PRO A 168 3.37 4.97 17.40
C PRO A 168 3.49 3.64 18.14
N GLU A 169 3.06 2.56 17.49
CA GLU A 169 3.12 1.20 18.01
C GLU A 169 3.36 0.19 16.91
N TRP A 170 3.75 -1.03 17.29
CA TRP A 170 3.88 -2.15 16.38
C TRP A 170 2.51 -2.74 16.07
N LEU A 171 2.19 -2.87 14.78
CA LEU A 171 0.99 -3.55 14.30
C LEU A 171 1.36 -4.84 13.59
N PHE A 172 0.60 -5.88 13.91
CA PHE A 172 0.68 -7.14 13.21
C PHE A 172 -0.20 -7.10 11.96
N HIS A 173 0.35 -7.56 10.83
CA HIS A 173 -0.36 -7.69 9.56
C HIS A 173 -0.23 -9.12 9.05
N PHE A 174 -1.36 -9.73 8.72
CA PHE A 174 -1.40 -11.02 8.04
C PHE A 174 -1.66 -10.79 6.55
N GLN A 175 -0.91 -11.47 5.69
CA GLN A 175 -1.10 -11.43 4.25
C GLN A 175 -1.40 -12.83 3.74
N PHE A 176 -2.39 -12.91 2.86
CA PHE A 176 -2.74 -14.15 2.16
C PHE A 176 -3.05 -13.80 0.70
N GLY A 177 -2.45 -14.54 -0.23
CA GLY A 177 -2.71 -14.28 -1.63
C GLY A 177 -1.86 -15.11 -2.57
N ARG A 178 -2.09 -14.92 -3.86
CA ARG A 178 -1.19 -15.44 -4.87
C ARG A 178 0.10 -14.63 -4.80
N GLY A 179 1.22 -15.33 -4.66
CA GLY A 179 2.52 -14.71 -4.84
C GLY A 179 2.60 -14.12 -6.26
N PHE A 180 3.09 -12.92 -6.36
CA PHE A 180 3.38 -12.03 -7.49
C PHE A 180 2.95 -12.48 -8.88
#